data_e094e3abb41a8827d6952a9dd2d0732d
#
_entry.id   e094e3abb41a8827d6952a9dd2d0732d
#
_cell.length_a   1.000
_cell.length_b   1.000
_cell.length_c   1.000
_cell.angle_alpha   90.00
_cell.angle_beta   90.00
_cell.angle_gamma   90.00
#
_symmetry.space_group_name_H-M   'P 1'
#
loop_
_entity.id
_entity.type
_entity.pdbx_description
1 polymer ?
#
loop_
_entity_poly.entity_id
_entity_poly.type
_entity_poly.pdbx_seq_one_letter_code
_entity_poly.pdbx_strand_id
1 'polypeptide(L)'
;NYHEYTKEELFDYYGIEFDISSVFPDMIEENTGSYGIFKFSDGSDMQGHNFIWANPIGNEKVSIEIIKDGAPKSDNTQVTNDSAPLASTISGENVNIFRFDSDEQSGYYAEFVHKSLGFTVYGYNFDKDDFVRILSYLISC
;
A
#
# COMPACT_ATOMS: atom_id res chain seq x y z
N ASN A 1 20.87 0.64 -6.52
CA ASN A 1 20.62 1.80 -7.39
C ASN A 1 19.29 2.46 -7.07
N TYR A 2 19.37 3.67 -6.55
CA TYR A 2 18.21 4.50 -6.25
C TYR A 2 17.84 5.33 -7.47
N HIS A 3 16.57 5.30 -7.84
CA HIS A 3 16.04 6.11 -8.94
C HIS A 3 14.95 7.02 -8.41
N GLU A 4 15.07 8.30 -8.70
CA GLU A 4 14.13 9.31 -8.26
C GLU A 4 13.24 9.77 -9.41
N TYR A 5 11.97 9.95 -9.13
CA TYR A 5 10.94 10.33 -10.09
C TYR A 5 10.15 11.50 -9.55
N THR A 6 9.47 12.22 -10.43
CA THR A 6 8.32 13.02 -10.00
C THR A 6 7.14 12.07 -9.73
N LYS A 7 6.11 12.56 -9.08
CA LYS A 7 4.91 11.76 -8.81
C LYS A 7 4.29 11.26 -10.11
N GLU A 8 4.17 12.14 -11.11
CA GLU A 8 3.63 11.77 -12.41
C GLU A 8 4.47 10.71 -13.10
N GLU A 9 5.79 10.87 -13.06
CA GLU A 9 6.70 9.91 -13.66
C GLU A 9 6.59 8.55 -12.97
N LEU A 10 6.44 8.52 -11.66
CA LEU A 10 6.31 7.27 -10.93
C LEU A 10 4.99 6.57 -11.23
N PHE A 11 3.89 7.32 -11.32
CA PHE A 11 2.61 6.74 -11.74
C PHE A 11 2.66 6.25 -13.19
N ASP A 12 3.34 6.95 -14.08
CA ASP A 12 3.56 6.48 -15.45
C ASP A 12 4.37 5.17 -15.45
N TYR A 13 5.38 5.09 -14.61
CA TYR A 13 6.20 3.90 -14.47
C TYR A 13 5.38 2.69 -14.02
N TYR A 14 4.49 2.88 -13.05
CA TYR A 14 3.61 1.82 -12.58
C TYR A 14 2.43 1.56 -13.52
N GLY A 15 2.03 2.54 -14.31
CA GLY A 15 0.86 2.43 -15.17
C GLY A 15 -0.47 2.52 -14.44
N ILE A 16 -0.47 3.15 -13.26
CA ILE A 16 -1.65 3.32 -12.41
C ILE A 16 -1.54 4.65 -11.69
N GLU A 17 -2.67 5.28 -11.42
CA GLU A 17 -2.75 6.53 -10.67
C GLU A 17 -3.81 6.38 -9.59
N PHE A 18 -3.52 6.86 -8.38
CA PHE A 18 -4.47 6.80 -7.27
C PHE A 18 -4.22 7.91 -6.28
N ASP A 19 -5.28 8.24 -5.52
CA ASP A 19 -5.23 9.23 -4.47
C ASP A 19 -6.21 8.82 -3.38
N ILE A 20 -5.70 8.48 -2.20
CA ILE A 20 -6.52 7.99 -1.08
C ILE A 20 -7.51 9.06 -0.63
N SER A 21 -7.23 10.34 -0.81
CA SER A 21 -8.17 11.40 -0.47
C SER A 21 -9.45 11.36 -1.31
N SER A 22 -9.45 10.65 -2.42
CA SER A 22 -10.67 10.42 -3.23
C SER A 22 -11.69 9.56 -2.49
N VAL A 23 -11.25 8.72 -1.58
CA VAL A 23 -12.11 7.82 -0.79
C VAL A 23 -12.28 8.32 0.63
N PHE A 24 -11.22 8.88 1.19
CA PHE A 24 -11.17 9.43 2.55
C PHE A 24 -10.67 10.87 2.47
N PRO A 25 -11.59 11.85 2.34
CA PRO A 25 -11.19 13.25 2.08
C PRO A 25 -10.35 13.90 3.18
N ASP A 26 -10.39 13.38 4.40
CA ASP A 26 -9.59 13.91 5.50
C ASP A 26 -8.14 13.45 5.48
N MET A 27 -7.81 12.52 4.60
CA MET A 27 -6.44 12.01 4.48
C MET A 27 -5.61 12.92 3.59
N ILE A 28 -4.40 13.23 4.04
CA ILE A 28 -3.47 14.10 3.33
C ILE A 28 -2.19 13.32 3.06
N GLU A 29 -1.71 13.39 1.83
CA GLU A 29 -0.46 12.75 1.47
C GLU A 29 0.71 13.42 2.17
N GLU A 30 1.52 12.62 2.87
CA GLU A 30 2.67 13.11 3.63
C GLU A 30 3.94 13.25 2.81
N ASN A 31 3.92 12.84 1.57
CA ASN A 31 5.11 12.88 0.74
C ASN A 31 5.41 14.30 0.31
N THR A 32 6.66 14.72 0.48
CA THR A 32 7.10 16.09 0.26
C THR A 32 7.95 16.26 -0.99
N GLY A 33 7.68 15.46 -2.02
CA GLY A 33 8.28 15.68 -3.33
C GLY A 33 9.43 14.77 -3.71
N SER A 34 9.72 13.75 -2.93
CA SER A 34 10.70 12.73 -3.30
C SER A 34 10.00 11.40 -3.52
N TYR A 35 10.03 10.92 -4.74
CA TYR A 35 9.38 9.68 -5.16
C TYR A 35 10.43 8.76 -5.77
N GLY A 36 10.99 7.87 -4.96
CA GLY A 36 12.09 7.04 -5.41
C GLY A 36 11.87 5.57 -5.18
N ILE A 37 12.53 4.79 -5.99
CA ILE A 37 12.56 3.34 -5.85
C ILE A 37 14.00 2.85 -5.92
N PHE A 38 14.24 1.72 -5.27
CA PHE A 38 15.51 1.02 -5.38
C PHE A 38 15.39 -0.10 -6.39
N LYS A 39 16.37 -0.22 -7.27
CA LYS A 39 16.36 -1.24 -8.32
C LYS A 39 17.58 -2.15 -8.20
N PHE A 40 17.40 -3.40 -8.63
CA PHE A 40 18.50 -4.30 -8.87
C PHE A 40 19.28 -3.86 -10.12
N SER A 41 20.45 -4.44 -10.33
CA SER A 41 21.31 -4.10 -11.47
C SER A 41 20.66 -4.44 -12.83
N ASP A 42 19.69 -5.36 -12.86
CA ASP A 42 18.96 -5.71 -14.07
C ASP A 42 17.78 -4.76 -14.38
N GLY A 43 17.57 -3.76 -13.53
CA GLY A 43 16.51 -2.77 -13.72
C GLY A 43 15.18 -3.11 -13.08
N SER A 44 15.05 -4.30 -12.49
CA SER A 44 13.83 -4.67 -11.75
C SER A 44 13.79 -4.00 -10.38
N ASP A 45 12.60 -3.88 -9.83
CA ASP A 45 12.40 -3.23 -8.52
C ASP A 45 12.92 -4.11 -7.40
N MET A 46 13.80 -3.54 -6.59
CA MET A 46 14.19 -4.13 -5.31
C MET A 46 13.25 -3.71 -4.21
N GLN A 47 12.91 -2.42 -4.20
CA GLN A 47 12.02 -1.83 -3.20
C GLN A 47 11.29 -0.68 -3.86
N GLY A 48 9.96 -0.70 -3.74
CA GLY A 48 9.12 0.33 -4.32
C GLY A 48 9.06 1.59 -3.46
N HIS A 49 8.37 2.57 -3.99
CA HIS A 49 8.10 3.79 -3.25
C HIS A 49 6.99 3.56 -2.23
N ASN A 50 7.13 4.15 -1.07
CA ASN A 50 6.11 4.14 -0.03
C ASN A 50 5.28 5.42 -0.14
N PHE A 51 4.05 5.28 -0.62
CA PHE A 51 3.07 6.37 -0.60
C PHE A 51 2.39 6.37 0.76
N ILE A 52 2.34 7.52 1.42
CA ILE A 52 1.79 7.63 2.76
C ILE A 52 0.75 8.74 2.81
N TRP A 53 -0.43 8.42 3.35
CA TRP A 53 -1.46 9.39 3.69
C TRP A 53 -1.76 9.29 5.18
N ALA A 54 -2.01 10.42 5.79
CA ALA A 54 -2.37 10.47 7.20
C ALA A 54 -3.50 11.47 7.43
N ASN A 55 -4.32 11.19 8.45
CA ASN A 55 -5.33 12.14 8.90
C ASN A 55 -4.67 13.07 9.92
N PRO A 56 -4.55 14.38 9.63
CA PRO A 56 -3.81 15.29 10.54
C PRO A 56 -4.51 15.54 11.87
N ILE A 57 -5.80 15.25 11.97
CA ILE A 57 -6.55 15.44 13.22
C ILE A 57 -7.01 14.13 13.84
N GLY A 58 -6.83 13.03 13.13
CA GLY A 58 -7.10 11.69 13.63
C GLY A 58 -5.82 10.90 13.78
N ASN A 59 -5.95 9.59 13.87
CA ASN A 59 -4.81 8.69 13.99
C ASN A 59 -4.71 7.68 12.85
N GLU A 60 -5.55 7.82 11.82
CA GLU A 60 -5.52 6.92 10.68
C GLU A 60 -4.35 7.24 9.76
N LYS A 61 -3.74 6.19 9.25
CA LYS A 61 -2.62 6.30 8.32
C LYS A 61 -2.66 5.15 7.33
N VAL A 62 -2.39 5.46 6.07
CA VAL A 62 -2.29 4.46 5.00
C VAL A 62 -0.89 4.52 4.41
N SER A 63 -0.27 3.36 4.26
CA SER A 63 1.02 3.23 3.59
C SER A 63 0.88 2.21 2.46
N ILE A 64 1.32 2.57 1.27
CA ILE A 64 1.21 1.74 0.07
C ILE A 64 2.57 1.60 -0.58
N GLU A 65 3.05 0.36 -0.71
CA GLU A 65 4.25 0.06 -1.47
C GLU A 65 3.89 -0.75 -2.70
N ILE A 66 4.49 -0.44 -3.83
CA ILE A 66 4.24 -1.13 -5.10
C ILE A 66 5.55 -1.64 -5.68
N ILE A 67 5.57 -2.91 -6.06
CA ILE A 67 6.68 -3.54 -6.79
C ILE A 67 6.18 -3.84 -8.20
N LYS A 68 6.80 -3.25 -9.19
CA LYS A 68 6.42 -3.46 -10.59
C LYS A 68 6.88 -4.83 -11.07
N ASP A 69 5.99 -5.53 -11.78
CA ASP A 69 6.25 -6.85 -12.36
C ASP A 69 6.73 -7.88 -11.33
N GLY A 70 6.22 -7.76 -10.09
CA GLY A 70 6.65 -8.62 -9.01
C GLY A 70 5.55 -8.95 -8.02
N ALA A 71 5.89 -9.78 -7.06
CA ALA A 71 5.04 -10.09 -5.94
C ALA A 71 5.11 -8.96 -4.91
N PRO A 72 4.09 -8.81 -4.07
CA PRO A 72 4.18 -7.86 -2.96
C PRO A 72 5.35 -8.24 -2.05
N LYS A 73 5.99 -7.21 -1.51
CA LYS A 73 7.07 -7.44 -0.57
C LYS A 73 6.48 -7.94 0.74
N SER A 74 6.74 -9.20 1.05
CA SER A 74 6.27 -9.78 2.28
C SER A 74 7.26 -9.44 3.39
N ASP A 75 6.96 -8.41 4.16
CA ASP A 75 7.72 -8.07 5.36
C ASP A 75 6.76 -7.97 6.52
N ASN A 76 6.41 -9.13 7.04
CA ASN A 76 5.48 -9.24 8.15
C ASN A 76 6.18 -9.39 9.50
N THR A 77 7.46 -9.07 9.58
CA THR A 77 8.22 -9.22 10.81
C THR A 77 7.75 -8.27 11.92
N GLN A 78 7.05 -7.22 11.55
CA GLN A 78 6.51 -6.25 12.48
C GLN A 78 5.07 -6.54 12.88
N VAL A 79 4.46 -7.54 12.27
CA VAL A 79 3.05 -7.86 12.45
C VAL A 79 2.96 -9.28 12.97
N THR A 80 2.65 -9.43 14.24
CA THR A 80 2.84 -10.70 14.90
C THR A 80 1.56 -11.37 15.37
N ASN A 81 0.39 -10.78 15.13
CA ASN A 81 -0.73 -11.18 15.92
C ASN A 81 -1.55 -12.28 15.36
N ASP A 82 -1.99 -12.21 14.16
CA ASP A 82 -2.83 -13.26 13.61
C ASP A 82 -2.07 -13.98 12.55
N SER A 83 -1.81 -15.22 12.81
CA SER A 83 -0.95 -16.03 11.97
C SER A 83 -1.57 -16.43 10.64
N ALA A 84 -2.89 -16.27 10.47
CA ALA A 84 -3.56 -16.70 9.26
C ALA A 84 -4.15 -15.49 8.52
N PRO A 85 -3.90 -15.36 7.21
CA PRO A 85 -4.54 -14.32 6.43
C PRO A 85 -6.04 -14.55 6.35
N LEU A 86 -6.78 -13.46 6.38
CA LEU A 86 -8.19 -13.48 6.02
C LEU A 86 -8.25 -13.43 4.49
N ALA A 87 -8.28 -14.59 3.86
CA ALA A 87 -8.35 -14.65 2.41
C ALA A 87 -9.66 -14.02 1.94
N SER A 88 -9.58 -13.09 1.01
CA SER A 88 -10.74 -12.39 0.48
C SER A 88 -10.62 -12.25 -1.02
N THR A 89 -11.78 -12.12 -1.66
CA THR A 89 -11.86 -11.72 -3.06
C THR A 89 -12.50 -10.34 -3.10
N ILE A 90 -11.79 -9.38 -3.66
CA ILE A 90 -12.25 -8.00 -3.80
C ILE A 90 -12.24 -7.68 -5.27
N SER A 91 -13.42 -7.35 -5.82
CA SER A 91 -13.58 -7.02 -7.25
C SER A 91 -12.94 -8.07 -8.16
N GLY A 92 -13.06 -9.34 -7.79
CA GLY A 92 -12.55 -10.47 -8.57
C GLY A 92 -11.07 -10.80 -8.34
N GLU A 93 -10.37 -10.06 -7.54
CA GLU A 93 -8.95 -10.31 -7.26
C GLU A 93 -8.73 -10.90 -5.88
N ASN A 94 -7.79 -11.83 -5.78
CA ASN A 94 -7.45 -12.46 -4.51
C ASN A 94 -6.60 -11.51 -3.68
N VAL A 95 -7.02 -11.29 -2.44
CA VAL A 95 -6.33 -10.40 -1.51
C VAL A 95 -6.10 -11.14 -0.20
N ASN A 96 -4.88 -11.12 0.29
CA ASN A 96 -4.56 -11.61 1.63
C ASN A 96 -4.61 -10.43 2.59
N ILE A 97 -5.52 -10.49 3.55
CA ILE A 97 -5.70 -9.43 4.55
C ILE A 97 -5.26 -9.99 5.90
N PHE A 98 -4.44 -9.23 6.59
CA PHE A 98 -3.93 -9.58 7.92
C PHE A 98 -4.35 -8.51 8.90
N ARG A 99 -4.70 -8.91 10.11
CA ARG A 99 -4.96 -8.00 11.20
C ARG A 99 -3.71 -7.91 12.07
N PHE A 100 -3.39 -6.72 12.54
CA PHE A 100 -2.36 -6.54 13.55
C PHE A 100 -2.90 -5.70 14.70
N ASP A 101 -2.37 -5.99 15.88
CA ASP A 101 -2.75 -5.29 17.10
C ASP A 101 -1.54 -5.31 18.03
N SER A 102 -0.99 -4.14 18.29
CA SER A 102 0.11 -3.98 19.21
C SER A 102 -0.23 -2.86 20.19
N ASP A 103 0.60 -2.67 21.21
CA ASP A 103 0.36 -1.66 22.25
C ASP A 103 0.27 -0.24 21.68
N GLU A 104 0.94 0.00 20.56
CA GLU A 104 1.01 1.34 19.96
C GLU A 104 0.13 1.52 18.74
N GLN A 105 -0.11 0.44 17.99
CA GLN A 105 -0.81 0.51 16.72
C GLN A 105 -1.65 -0.73 16.50
N SER A 106 -2.78 -0.53 15.87
CA SER A 106 -3.64 -1.62 15.41
C SER A 106 -4.16 -1.30 14.01
N GLY A 107 -4.64 -2.31 13.32
CA GLY A 107 -5.21 -2.13 12.00
C GLY A 107 -5.07 -3.38 11.15
N TYR A 108 -4.91 -3.14 9.86
CA TYR A 108 -4.85 -4.21 8.86
C TYR A 108 -3.76 -3.93 7.86
N TYR A 109 -3.20 -5.00 7.28
CA TYR A 109 -2.41 -4.86 6.08
C TYR A 109 -2.83 -5.92 5.08
N ALA A 110 -2.56 -5.65 3.81
CA ALA A 110 -2.96 -6.52 2.72
C ALA A 110 -1.83 -6.68 1.71
N GLU A 111 -1.81 -7.86 1.09
CA GLU A 111 -0.88 -8.17 0.01
C GLU A 111 -1.69 -8.71 -1.16
N PHE A 112 -1.46 -8.17 -2.34
CA PHE A 112 -2.14 -8.63 -3.56
C PHE A 112 -1.37 -8.20 -4.80
N VAL A 113 -1.71 -8.81 -5.93
CA VAL A 113 -1.19 -8.43 -7.23
C VAL A 113 -2.35 -7.89 -8.07
N HIS A 114 -2.14 -6.72 -8.65
CA HIS A 114 -3.12 -6.08 -9.51
C HIS A 114 -2.38 -5.44 -10.69
N LYS A 115 -2.79 -5.76 -11.91
CA LYS A 115 -2.17 -5.23 -13.14
C LYS A 115 -0.64 -5.42 -13.16
N SER A 116 -0.19 -6.60 -12.78
CA SER A 116 1.23 -6.96 -12.66
C SER A 116 2.00 -6.13 -11.63
N LEU A 117 1.31 -5.50 -10.71
CA LEU A 117 1.91 -4.75 -9.61
C LEU A 117 1.69 -5.48 -8.30
N GLY A 118 2.76 -5.70 -7.56
CA GLY A 118 2.68 -6.26 -6.20
C GLY A 118 2.43 -5.14 -5.21
N PHE A 119 1.26 -5.17 -4.56
CA PHE A 119 0.85 -4.17 -3.58
C PHE A 119 1.03 -4.70 -2.17
N THR A 120 1.61 -3.86 -1.30
CA THR A 120 1.57 -4.04 0.15
C THR A 120 0.93 -2.78 0.73
N VAL A 121 -0.21 -2.94 1.40
CA VAL A 121 -1.00 -1.82 1.91
C VAL A 121 -1.18 -1.97 3.41
N TYR A 122 -0.80 -0.94 4.16
CA TYR A 122 -1.03 -0.87 5.60
C TYR A 122 -2.09 0.18 5.89
N GLY A 123 -3.07 -0.19 6.72
CA GLY A 123 -4.05 0.75 7.24
C GLY A 123 -3.98 0.76 8.77
N TYR A 124 -3.34 1.78 9.32
CA TYR A 124 -3.21 1.96 10.76
C TYR A 124 -4.46 2.62 11.32
N ASN A 125 -5.02 2.02 12.35
CA ASN A 125 -6.20 2.54 13.06
C ASN A 125 -7.47 2.63 12.20
N PHE A 126 -7.54 1.83 11.14
CA PHE A 126 -8.74 1.65 10.34
C PHE A 126 -9.53 0.46 10.87
N ASP A 127 -10.86 0.54 10.80
CA ASP A 127 -11.66 -0.67 10.92
C ASP A 127 -11.61 -1.48 9.60
N LYS A 128 -12.09 -2.70 9.66
CA LYS A 128 -12.01 -3.60 8.52
C LYS A 128 -12.77 -3.08 7.31
N ASP A 129 -13.97 -2.55 7.51
CA ASP A 129 -14.81 -2.09 6.40
C ASP A 129 -14.17 -0.92 5.66
N ASP A 130 -13.61 0.03 6.39
CA ASP A 130 -12.91 1.15 5.79
C ASP A 130 -11.62 0.71 5.11
N PHE A 131 -10.91 -0.24 5.69
CA PHE A 131 -9.71 -0.78 5.05
C PHE A 131 -10.06 -1.49 3.73
N VAL A 132 -11.14 -2.27 3.71
CA VAL A 132 -11.61 -2.92 2.48
C VAL A 132 -12.00 -1.89 1.42
N ARG A 133 -12.56 -0.75 1.82
CA ARG A 133 -12.85 0.34 0.88
C ARG A 133 -11.58 0.88 0.21
N ILE A 134 -10.49 0.98 0.95
CA ILE A 134 -9.20 1.37 0.37
C ILE A 134 -8.76 0.34 -0.69
N LEU A 135 -8.84 -0.94 -0.36
CA LEU A 135 -8.45 -2.00 -1.28
C LEU A 135 -9.32 -2.02 -2.53
N SER A 136 -10.62 -1.88 -2.37
CA SER A 136 -11.58 -1.81 -3.49
C SER A 136 -11.25 -0.64 -4.41
N TYR A 137 -10.92 0.51 -3.83
CA TYR A 137 -10.54 1.68 -4.60
C TYR A 137 -9.26 1.41 -5.41
N LEU A 138 -8.22 0.89 -4.78
CA LEU A 138 -6.95 0.62 -5.46
C LEU A 138 -7.13 -0.38 -6.61
N ILE A 139 -7.93 -1.41 -6.40
CA ILE A 139 -8.20 -2.41 -7.43
C ILE A 139 -9.05 -1.83 -8.57
N SER A 140 -9.79 -0.78 -8.32
CA SER A 140 -10.57 -0.09 -9.36
C SER A 140 -9.73 0.86 -10.22
N CYS A 141 -8.53 1.17 -9.79
CA CYS A 141 -7.63 2.09 -10.49
C CYS A 141 -6.87 1.49 -11.68
#